data_abc85ec8b597fc163991298f69836b90
#
_entry.id   abc85ec8b597fc163991298f69836b90
#
_cell.length_a   1.000
_cell.length_b   1.000
_cell.length_c   1.000
_cell.angle_alpha   90.00
_cell.angle_beta   90.00
_cell.angle_gamma   90.00
#
_symmetry.space_group_name_H-M   'P 1'
#
loop_
_entity.id
_entity.type
_entity.pdbx_description
1 polymer ?
#
loop_
_entity_poly.entity_id
_entity_poly.type
_entity_poly.pdbx_seq_one_letter_code
_entity_poly.pdbx_strand_id
1 'polypeptide(L)'
;WRSTDNIYYDFPNQRLNILRKYSSSRAWAESFRVEMEACDYFFDVSAKNSGNQYRTGSLDVAKIAGVAPDKNTEWYVTSTEAGEWMEWKELPYAAGDITVKVCYAAKEDAKIRFDFGEGTKRRQGPVVELPATGGEWVTVDAFTMKSDVNGWRRTVLNIVAGKPDLNYFTITVEK
;
A
#
# COMPACT_ATOMS: atom_id res chain seq x y z
N TRP A 1 8.00 -14.79 15.93
CA TRP A 1 8.19 -13.43 15.46
C TRP A 1 9.53 -13.26 14.79
N ARG A 2 9.56 -12.58 13.69
CA ARG A 2 10.82 -12.29 13.02
C ARG A 2 11.55 -11.22 13.79
N SER A 3 12.82 -11.42 14.01
CA SER A 3 13.65 -10.33 14.48
C SER A 3 13.49 -9.16 13.50
N THR A 4 13.52 -7.97 14.03
CA THR A 4 13.48 -6.77 13.22
C THR A 4 14.50 -6.78 12.09
N ASP A 5 15.58 -7.51 12.22
CA ASP A 5 16.67 -7.58 11.25
C ASP A 5 16.32 -8.40 9.98
N ASN A 6 15.32 -9.26 10.02
CA ASN A 6 14.97 -10.14 8.90
C ASN A 6 13.87 -9.59 7.98
N ILE A 7 13.31 -8.45 8.30
CA ILE A 7 12.22 -7.88 7.52
C ILE A 7 12.73 -6.97 6.38
N TYR A 8 14.01 -6.73 6.31
CA TYR A 8 14.56 -5.55 5.69
C TYR A 8 15.22 -5.71 4.37
N TYR A 9 15.45 -6.91 3.98
CA TYR A 9 16.25 -7.16 2.79
C TYR A 9 15.55 -6.72 1.52
N ASP A 10 14.21 -6.57 1.58
CA ASP A 10 13.42 -6.33 0.39
C ASP A 10 12.52 -5.09 0.47
N PHE A 11 12.60 -4.30 1.55
CA PHE A 11 11.67 -3.18 1.75
C PHE A 11 12.33 -1.81 1.81
N PRO A 12 11.66 -0.79 1.24
CA PRO A 12 12.08 0.59 1.40
C PRO A 12 12.19 0.99 2.88
N ASN A 13 13.04 1.94 3.14
CA ASN A 13 13.35 2.43 4.48
C ASN A 13 12.14 2.79 5.35
N GLN A 14 11.02 3.14 4.75
CA GLN A 14 9.83 3.53 5.51
C GLN A 14 9.16 2.37 6.23
N ARG A 15 8.99 1.23 5.59
CA ARG A 15 8.44 0.05 6.29
C ARG A 15 9.37 -0.39 7.42
N LEU A 16 10.66 -0.30 7.20
CA LEU A 16 11.67 -0.51 8.23
C LEU A 16 11.48 0.41 9.44
N ASN A 17 11.29 1.68 9.20
CA ASN A 17 11.09 2.67 10.27
C ASN A 17 9.80 2.43 11.06
N ILE A 18 8.73 2.04 10.39
CA ILE A 18 7.48 1.65 11.03
C ILE A 18 7.73 0.46 11.96
N LEU A 19 8.33 -0.59 11.46
CA LEU A 19 8.58 -1.80 12.23
C LEU A 19 9.51 -1.58 13.43
N ARG A 20 10.56 -0.79 13.26
CA ARG A 20 11.44 -0.40 14.36
C ARG A 20 10.70 0.38 15.46
N LYS A 21 9.88 1.33 15.08
CA LYS A 21 9.05 2.07 16.02
C LYS A 21 8.17 1.15 16.85
N TYR A 22 7.56 0.16 16.21
CA TYR A 22 6.69 -0.79 16.89
C TYR A 22 7.42 -1.78 17.77
N SER A 23 8.50 -2.36 17.30
CA SER A 23 9.26 -3.33 18.06
C SER A 23 9.89 -2.73 19.31
N SER A 24 10.23 -1.45 19.28
CA SER A 24 10.86 -0.77 20.42
C SER A 24 9.87 -0.32 21.49
N SER A 25 8.67 0.09 21.11
CA SER A 25 7.71 0.71 22.03
C SER A 25 6.53 -0.17 22.41
N ARG A 26 6.33 -1.30 21.73
CA ARG A 26 5.11 -2.14 21.80
C ARG A 26 3.81 -1.35 21.59
N ALA A 27 3.91 -0.13 21.05
CA ALA A 27 2.79 0.72 20.71
C ALA A 27 2.34 0.46 19.28
N TRP A 28 1.04 0.54 19.03
CA TRP A 28 0.49 0.50 17.68
C TRP A 28 0.56 1.89 17.06
N ALA A 29 0.80 1.98 15.73
CA ALA A 29 0.91 3.28 15.09
C ALA A 29 -0.43 3.94 14.95
N GLU A 30 -0.43 5.19 15.28
CA GLU A 30 -1.54 6.09 15.01
C GLU A 30 -1.53 6.58 13.55
N SER A 31 -0.36 6.60 12.93
CA SER A 31 -0.21 6.94 11.51
C SER A 31 1.01 6.24 10.92
N PHE A 32 0.85 5.67 9.73
CA PHE A 32 1.94 5.08 8.97
C PHE A 32 1.67 5.11 7.47
N ARG A 33 2.74 5.14 6.70
CA ARG A 33 2.74 5.07 5.23
C ARG A 33 3.20 3.68 4.79
N VAL A 34 2.58 3.16 3.75
CA VAL A 34 2.87 1.86 3.14
C VAL A 34 3.11 2.06 1.65
N GLU A 35 4.28 1.68 1.19
CA GLU A 35 4.64 1.74 -0.23
C GLU A 35 3.96 0.60 -0.99
N MET A 36 3.44 0.89 -2.18
CA MET A 36 2.71 -0.09 -2.98
C MET A 36 3.63 -1.20 -3.48
N GLU A 37 4.82 -0.86 -3.92
CA GLU A 37 5.81 -1.80 -4.41
C GLU A 37 6.41 -2.69 -3.31
N ALA A 38 6.23 -2.32 -2.04
CA ALA A 38 6.68 -3.09 -0.87
C ALA A 38 5.68 -4.16 -0.41
N CYS A 39 4.74 -4.56 -1.24
CA CYS A 39 3.80 -5.63 -0.92
C CYS A 39 4.51 -6.99 -0.73
N ASP A 40 3.93 -7.83 0.14
CA ASP A 40 4.47 -9.18 0.40
C ASP A 40 4.09 -10.15 -0.72
N TYR A 41 2.86 -10.05 -1.22
CA TYR A 41 2.32 -10.83 -2.32
C TYR A 41 1.57 -9.94 -3.29
N PHE A 42 1.45 -10.43 -4.50
CA PHE A 42 0.69 -9.76 -5.55
C PHE A 42 0.20 -10.77 -6.59
N PHE A 43 -0.78 -10.36 -7.34
CA PHE A 43 -1.19 -10.99 -8.58
C PHE A 43 -1.19 -9.92 -9.67
N ASP A 44 -0.47 -10.18 -10.74
CA ASP A 44 -0.32 -9.32 -11.89
C ASP A 44 -0.77 -10.08 -13.14
N VAL A 45 -1.67 -9.50 -13.90
CA VAL A 45 -2.26 -10.10 -15.10
C VAL A 45 -1.30 -10.03 -16.28
N SER A 46 -0.59 -8.93 -16.40
CA SER A 46 0.28 -8.64 -17.55
C SER A 46 1.71 -9.16 -17.42
N ALA A 47 2.14 -9.49 -16.22
CA ALA A 47 3.35 -10.23 -15.88
C ALA A 47 4.65 -9.72 -16.52
N LYS A 48 4.95 -8.42 -16.43
CA LYS A 48 6.20 -7.89 -17.00
C LYS A 48 6.83 -6.78 -16.18
N ASN A 49 7.42 -7.12 -15.06
CA ASN A 49 8.43 -6.23 -14.50
C ASN A 49 9.67 -6.24 -15.41
N SER A 50 9.64 -5.44 -16.46
CA SER A 50 10.73 -5.37 -17.44
C SER A 50 11.98 -4.78 -16.78
N GLY A 51 12.99 -5.60 -16.57
CA GLY A 51 14.28 -5.21 -16.01
C GLY A 51 14.44 -5.46 -14.51
N ASN A 52 13.52 -6.17 -13.87
CA ASN A 52 13.57 -6.50 -12.44
C ASN A 52 13.91 -5.29 -11.56
N GLN A 53 13.27 -4.17 -11.82
CA GLN A 53 13.47 -2.95 -11.07
C GLN A 53 12.89 -3.10 -9.68
N TYR A 54 13.59 -2.63 -8.67
CA TYR A 54 13.23 -2.67 -7.27
C TYR A 54 13.09 -4.08 -6.68
N ARG A 55 12.34 -4.97 -7.31
CA ARG A 55 12.13 -6.36 -6.87
C ARG A 55 12.13 -7.32 -8.03
N THR A 56 12.39 -8.59 -7.75
CA THR A 56 12.19 -9.68 -8.70
C THR A 56 10.72 -10.08 -8.76
N GLY A 57 10.26 -10.53 -9.91
CA GLY A 57 8.88 -10.96 -10.11
C GLY A 57 8.15 -10.12 -11.16
N SER A 58 6.87 -10.38 -11.32
CA SER A 58 6.07 -9.81 -12.40
C SER A 58 5.39 -8.46 -12.08
N LEU A 59 5.38 -8.04 -10.81
CA LEU A 59 4.80 -6.75 -10.45
C LEU A 59 5.55 -5.61 -11.14
N ASP A 60 4.87 -4.89 -12.00
CA ASP A 60 5.44 -3.78 -12.72
C ASP A 60 5.70 -2.59 -11.81
N VAL A 61 6.96 -2.19 -11.70
CA VAL A 61 7.38 -1.04 -10.90
C VAL A 61 8.23 -0.08 -11.74
N ALA A 62 8.10 1.19 -11.44
CA ALA A 62 8.87 2.24 -12.08
C ALA A 62 9.33 3.29 -11.07
N LYS A 63 10.26 4.16 -11.50
CA LYS A 63 10.77 5.25 -10.69
C LYS A 63 10.03 6.54 -10.98
N ILE A 64 9.69 7.29 -9.93
CA ILE A 64 9.22 8.66 -10.08
C ILE A 64 10.45 9.55 -10.31
N ALA A 65 10.54 10.15 -11.49
CA ALA A 65 11.62 11.05 -11.80
C ALA A 65 11.43 12.39 -11.06
N GLY A 66 12.45 12.82 -10.34
CA GLY A 66 12.55 14.19 -9.81
C GLY A 66 11.76 14.47 -8.52
N VAL A 67 11.12 13.50 -7.92
CA VAL A 67 10.37 13.68 -6.67
C VAL A 67 10.98 12.83 -5.58
N ALA A 68 11.95 13.36 -4.88
CA ALA A 68 12.45 12.74 -3.67
C ALA A 68 12.39 13.77 -2.54
N PRO A 69 11.40 13.72 -1.65
CA PRO A 69 11.37 14.55 -0.47
C PRO A 69 12.58 14.31 0.44
N ASP A 70 13.19 13.13 0.35
CA ASP A 70 14.28 12.66 1.18
C ASP A 70 15.55 12.26 0.42
N LYS A 71 15.67 12.61 -0.86
CA LYS A 71 16.75 12.20 -1.78
C LYS A 71 16.75 10.71 -2.15
N ASN A 72 15.83 9.92 -1.70
CA ASN A 72 15.65 8.56 -2.16
C ASN A 72 14.80 8.54 -3.43
N THR A 73 15.12 7.64 -4.34
CA THR A 73 14.29 7.43 -5.52
C THR A 73 12.99 6.78 -5.07
N GLU A 74 11.88 7.43 -5.30
CA GLU A 74 10.58 6.81 -5.08
C GLU A 74 10.27 5.83 -6.20
N TRP A 75 9.68 4.71 -5.81
CA TRP A 75 9.14 3.70 -6.69
C TRP A 75 7.63 3.73 -6.66
N TYR A 76 7.00 3.21 -7.68
CA TYR A 76 5.55 3.04 -7.73
C TYR A 76 5.17 1.82 -8.56
N VAL A 77 4.00 1.27 -8.30
CA VAL A 77 3.41 0.20 -9.10
C VAL A 77 2.71 0.83 -10.30
N THR A 78 3.03 0.33 -11.49
CA THR A 78 2.52 0.81 -12.78
C THR A 78 1.90 -0.32 -13.59
N SER A 79 1.33 0.02 -14.73
CA SER A 79 0.72 -0.95 -15.66
C SER A 79 -0.37 -1.80 -15.03
N THR A 80 -1.02 -1.31 -13.99
CA THR A 80 -2.05 -2.05 -13.28
C THR A 80 -3.26 -2.34 -14.17
N GLU A 81 -3.92 -3.48 -13.91
CA GLU A 81 -5.13 -3.89 -14.63
C GLU A 81 -6.22 -4.39 -13.66
N ALA A 82 -7.47 -4.34 -14.12
CA ALA A 82 -8.58 -4.87 -13.34
C ALA A 82 -8.41 -6.36 -13.04
N GLY A 83 -8.60 -6.74 -11.78
CA GLY A 83 -8.41 -8.10 -11.29
C GLY A 83 -7.06 -8.32 -10.59
N GLU A 84 -6.13 -7.39 -10.73
CA GLU A 84 -4.86 -7.43 -10.00
C GLU A 84 -5.05 -7.06 -8.54
N TRP A 85 -4.10 -7.53 -7.71
CA TRP A 85 -4.10 -7.20 -6.28
C TRP A 85 -2.69 -7.21 -5.70
N MET A 86 -2.53 -6.43 -4.64
CA MET A 86 -1.34 -6.38 -3.80
C MET A 86 -1.71 -6.67 -2.35
N GLU A 87 -0.87 -7.39 -1.63
CA GLU A 87 -1.11 -7.84 -0.26
C GLU A 87 0.06 -7.53 0.66
N TRP A 88 -0.26 -6.98 1.81
CA TRP A 88 0.63 -6.84 2.96
C TRP A 88 0.10 -7.72 4.10
N LYS A 89 0.90 -8.70 4.52
CA LYS A 89 0.50 -9.68 5.54
C LYS A 89 0.26 -9.08 6.89
N GLU A 90 1.14 -8.18 7.29
CA GLU A 90 1.20 -7.71 8.66
C GLU A 90 1.41 -6.19 8.67
N LEU A 91 0.31 -5.44 8.82
CA LEU A 91 0.35 -4.02 9.07
C LEU A 91 -0.15 -3.73 10.47
N PRO A 92 0.51 -2.80 11.20
CA PRO A 92 0.27 -2.56 12.63
C PRO A 92 -0.87 -1.56 12.84
N TYR A 93 -2.09 -2.02 12.93
CA TYR A 93 -3.26 -1.16 13.15
C TYR A 93 -3.47 -0.86 14.64
N ALA A 94 -3.70 0.40 14.97
CA ALA A 94 -4.28 0.78 16.26
C ALA A 94 -5.81 0.68 16.23
N ALA A 95 -6.43 0.52 17.38
CA ALA A 95 -7.88 0.65 17.51
C ALA A 95 -8.30 2.12 17.44
N GLY A 96 -9.41 2.40 16.77
CA GLY A 96 -9.94 3.75 16.57
C GLY A 96 -10.61 3.91 15.22
N ASP A 97 -10.95 5.13 14.88
CA ASP A 97 -11.45 5.46 13.55
C ASP A 97 -10.26 5.61 12.59
N ILE A 98 -10.24 4.80 11.55
CA ILE A 98 -9.16 4.74 10.58
C ILE A 98 -9.53 5.56 9.37
N THR A 99 -8.65 6.48 8.99
CA THR A 99 -8.70 7.18 7.70
C THR A 99 -7.60 6.62 6.78
N VAL A 100 -8.00 6.20 5.59
CA VAL A 100 -7.08 5.71 4.56
C VAL A 100 -6.98 6.75 3.45
N LYS A 101 -5.75 7.13 3.09
CA LYS A 101 -5.47 7.98 1.93
C LYS A 101 -4.63 7.20 0.94
N VAL A 102 -4.81 7.49 -0.35
CA VAL A 102 -4.06 6.85 -1.44
C VAL A 102 -3.42 7.91 -2.31
N CYS A 103 -2.14 7.71 -2.61
CA CYS A 103 -1.41 8.48 -3.61
C CYS A 103 -1.39 7.69 -4.92
N TYR A 104 -1.92 8.30 -5.97
CA TYR A 104 -2.04 7.69 -7.29
C TYR A 104 -1.90 8.70 -8.41
N ALA A 105 -1.70 8.20 -9.62
CA ALA A 105 -1.83 8.94 -10.87
C ALA A 105 -2.65 8.10 -11.85
N ALA A 106 -3.53 8.72 -12.62
CA ALA A 106 -4.38 8.01 -13.58
C ALA A 106 -4.65 8.84 -14.82
N LYS A 107 -4.60 8.21 -16.00
CA LYS A 107 -4.98 8.84 -17.27
C LYS A 107 -6.47 8.78 -17.54
N GLU A 108 -7.14 7.82 -16.95
CA GLU A 108 -8.58 7.56 -17.02
C GLU A 108 -9.12 7.23 -15.66
N ASP A 109 -10.43 7.28 -15.47
CA ASP A 109 -11.06 6.92 -14.20
C ASP A 109 -10.75 5.46 -13.84
N ALA A 110 -10.43 5.26 -12.57
CA ALA A 110 -10.11 3.95 -12.04
C ALA A 110 -10.87 3.67 -10.73
N LYS A 111 -10.85 2.42 -10.29
CA LYS A 111 -11.47 2.00 -9.04
C LYS A 111 -10.61 0.98 -8.33
N ILE A 112 -10.47 1.16 -7.03
CA ILE A 112 -9.76 0.24 -6.15
C ILE A 112 -10.65 -0.17 -4.98
N ARG A 113 -10.25 -1.23 -4.27
CA ARG A 113 -10.88 -1.64 -3.02
C ARG A 113 -9.85 -2.23 -2.08
N PHE A 114 -9.91 -1.83 -0.83
CA PHE A 114 -9.14 -2.47 0.23
C PHE A 114 -9.96 -3.55 0.91
N ASP A 115 -9.33 -4.68 1.20
CA ASP A 115 -9.88 -5.75 2.01
C ASP A 115 -8.96 -5.98 3.22
N PHE A 116 -9.53 -6.30 4.38
CA PHE A 116 -8.81 -6.43 5.65
C PHE A 116 -9.07 -7.78 6.30
N GLY A 117 -8.04 -8.33 6.95
CA GLY A 117 -8.14 -9.58 7.70
C GLY A 117 -8.02 -10.83 6.82
N GLU A 118 -8.24 -12.00 7.41
CA GLU A 118 -8.04 -13.32 6.79
C GLU A 118 -9.25 -14.23 6.89
N GLY A 119 -9.40 -15.13 5.91
CA GLY A 119 -10.40 -16.18 5.92
C GLY A 119 -11.81 -15.66 6.17
N THR A 120 -12.51 -16.24 7.11
CA THR A 120 -13.89 -15.87 7.49
C THR A 120 -13.98 -14.50 8.19
N LYS A 121 -12.85 -13.95 8.63
CA LYS A 121 -12.77 -12.61 9.24
C LYS A 121 -12.40 -11.52 8.23
N ARG A 122 -12.29 -11.86 6.97
CA ARG A 122 -12.02 -10.89 5.91
C ARG A 122 -13.21 -9.93 5.79
N ARG A 123 -12.91 -8.64 5.86
CA ARG A 123 -13.87 -7.56 5.62
C ARG A 123 -13.50 -6.86 4.32
N GLN A 124 -14.47 -6.68 3.45
CA GLN A 124 -14.31 -5.86 2.26
C GLN A 124 -14.56 -4.39 2.64
N GLY A 125 -13.66 -3.53 2.25
CA GLY A 125 -13.87 -2.09 2.32
C GLY A 125 -14.76 -1.59 1.17
N PRO A 126 -15.06 -0.31 1.14
CA PRO A 126 -15.80 0.29 0.03
C PRO A 126 -14.97 0.27 -1.25
N VAL A 127 -15.65 0.33 -2.38
CA VAL A 127 -15.00 0.66 -3.65
C VAL A 127 -14.69 2.15 -3.65
N VAL A 128 -13.44 2.48 -3.94
CA VAL A 128 -12.91 3.83 -3.99
C VAL A 128 -12.80 4.26 -5.45
N GLU A 129 -13.48 5.33 -5.80
CA GLU A 129 -13.36 5.97 -7.11
C GLU A 129 -12.06 6.79 -7.15
N LEU A 130 -11.30 6.60 -8.20
CA LEU A 130 -10.07 7.34 -8.49
C LEU A 130 -10.25 8.08 -9.81
N PRO A 131 -10.71 9.33 -9.79
CA PRO A 131 -10.88 10.14 -11.02
C PRO A 131 -9.56 10.29 -11.79
N ALA A 132 -9.67 10.46 -13.10
CA ALA A 132 -8.52 10.77 -13.93
C ALA A 132 -7.79 12.04 -13.45
N THR A 133 -6.48 11.95 -13.33
CA THR A 133 -5.61 13.06 -12.90
C THR A 133 -4.77 13.64 -14.03
N GLY A 134 -4.99 13.16 -15.27
CA GLY A 134 -4.12 13.50 -16.40
C GLY A 134 -2.71 12.91 -16.29
N GLY A 135 -2.48 11.98 -15.37
CA GLY A 135 -1.18 11.40 -15.05
C GLY A 135 -0.41 12.14 -13.96
N GLU A 136 -0.99 13.17 -13.35
CA GLU A 136 -0.41 13.88 -12.21
C GLU A 136 -0.62 13.10 -10.91
N TRP A 137 0.36 13.15 -10.02
CA TRP A 137 0.28 12.51 -8.71
C TRP A 137 -0.60 13.31 -7.77
N VAL A 138 -1.62 12.65 -7.23
CA VAL A 138 -2.51 13.23 -6.21
C VAL A 138 -2.67 12.29 -5.03
N THR A 139 -2.95 12.85 -3.85
CA THR A 139 -3.31 12.09 -2.66
C THR A 139 -4.74 12.42 -2.29
N VAL A 140 -5.58 11.42 -2.18
CA VAL A 140 -7.00 11.55 -1.86
C VAL A 140 -7.38 10.77 -0.61
N ASP A 141 -8.41 11.24 0.09
CA ASP A 141 -9.07 10.48 1.13
C ASP A 141 -9.88 9.35 0.48
N ALA A 142 -9.43 8.12 0.69
CA ALA A 142 -10.09 6.97 0.09
C ALA A 142 -11.36 6.59 0.85
N PHE A 143 -11.25 6.37 2.15
CA PHE A 143 -12.40 6.07 3.03
C PHE A 143 -12.00 6.15 4.50
N THR A 144 -13.03 6.09 5.36
CA THR A 144 -12.89 5.91 6.81
C THR A 144 -13.53 4.58 7.23
N MET A 145 -12.97 3.94 8.24
CA MET A 145 -13.53 2.73 8.83
C MET A 145 -13.16 2.62 10.30
N LYS A 146 -13.92 1.84 11.06
CA LYS A 146 -13.62 1.59 12.47
C LYS A 146 -12.79 0.32 12.64
N SER A 147 -11.71 0.42 13.42
CA SER A 147 -10.93 -0.72 13.89
C SER A 147 -11.23 -0.98 15.36
N ASP A 148 -11.70 -2.17 15.69
CA ASP A 148 -12.11 -2.53 17.05
C ASP A 148 -10.94 -2.94 17.94
N VAL A 149 -9.79 -3.26 17.35
CA VAL A 149 -8.64 -3.84 18.08
C VAL A 149 -7.31 -3.34 17.55
N ASN A 150 -6.35 -3.22 18.44
CA ASN A 150 -4.95 -3.13 18.08
C ASN A 150 -4.47 -4.48 17.53
N GLY A 151 -3.68 -4.49 16.50
CA GLY A 151 -3.12 -5.74 15.99
C GLY A 151 -2.47 -5.65 14.63
N TRP A 152 -1.75 -6.71 14.29
CA TRP A 152 -1.24 -6.94 12.97
C TRP A 152 -2.36 -7.41 12.06
N ARG A 153 -2.53 -6.77 10.93
CA ARG A 153 -3.59 -7.13 9.98
C ARG A 153 -3.06 -7.30 8.59
N ARG A 154 -3.55 -8.33 7.93
CA ARG A 154 -3.47 -8.49 6.50
C ARG A 154 -4.31 -7.42 5.81
N THR A 155 -3.73 -6.79 4.82
CA THR A 155 -4.38 -5.77 3.99
C THR A 155 -4.17 -6.14 2.53
N VAL A 156 -5.22 -6.11 1.74
CA VAL A 156 -5.19 -6.38 0.30
C VAL A 156 -5.79 -5.19 -0.44
N LEU A 157 -5.07 -4.63 -1.39
CA LEU A 157 -5.58 -3.67 -2.35
C LEU A 157 -5.90 -4.41 -3.64
N ASN A 158 -7.12 -4.25 -4.13
CA ASN A 158 -7.58 -4.83 -5.38
C ASN A 158 -7.82 -3.73 -6.40
N ILE A 159 -7.38 -3.92 -7.64
CA ILE A 159 -7.74 -3.09 -8.78
C ILE A 159 -9.09 -3.58 -9.29
N VAL A 160 -10.12 -2.75 -9.17
CA VAL A 160 -11.49 -3.09 -9.56
C VAL A 160 -11.78 -2.68 -11.00
N ALA A 161 -11.26 -1.54 -11.42
CA ALA A 161 -11.38 -1.04 -12.79
C ALA A 161 -10.30 -0.01 -13.11
N GLY A 162 -10.05 0.22 -14.39
CA GLY A 162 -9.05 1.17 -14.88
C GLY A 162 -7.61 0.68 -14.68
N LYS A 163 -6.66 1.60 -14.88
CA LYS A 163 -5.22 1.34 -14.84
C LYS A 163 -4.49 2.44 -14.06
N PRO A 164 -4.72 2.58 -12.75
CA PRO A 164 -4.03 3.60 -11.98
C PRO A 164 -2.56 3.21 -11.72
N ASP A 165 -1.68 4.19 -11.79
CA ASP A 165 -0.36 4.10 -11.19
C ASP A 165 -0.49 4.36 -9.69
N LEU A 166 0.12 3.52 -8.85
CA LEU A 166 -0.05 3.54 -7.40
C LEU A 166 1.28 3.70 -6.69
N ASN A 167 1.41 4.75 -5.86
CA ASN A 167 2.64 5.03 -5.13
C ASN A 167 2.59 4.49 -3.70
N TYR A 168 1.72 5.04 -2.87
CA TYR A 168 1.58 4.63 -1.47
C TYR A 168 0.15 4.80 -0.98
N PHE A 169 -0.12 4.21 0.16
CA PHE A 169 -1.27 4.60 0.99
C PHE A 169 -0.82 4.94 2.40
N THR A 170 -1.61 5.76 3.08
CA THR A 170 -1.41 6.06 4.49
C THR A 170 -2.61 5.60 5.29
N ILE A 171 -2.33 5.20 6.52
CA ILE A 171 -3.35 4.86 7.50
C ILE A 171 -3.14 5.79 8.69
N THR A 172 -4.18 6.53 9.05
CA THR A 172 -4.20 7.38 10.24
C THR A 172 -5.33 6.93 11.12
N VAL A 173 -5.05 6.76 12.41
CA VAL A 173 -6.05 6.36 13.40
C VAL A 173 -6.33 7.55 14.30
N GLU A 174 -7.57 8.00 14.31
CA GLU A 174 -8.06 9.01 15.24
C GLU A 174 -8.55 8.33 16.51
N LYS A 175 -8.20 8.92 17.66
CA LYS A 175 -8.63 8.44 18.99
C LYS A 175 -9.92 9.11 19.42
#